data_a8b222b356973e7ddab2c38c13fa3b5d
#
_entry.id   a8b222b356973e7ddab2c38c13fa3b5d
#
_cell.length_a   1.000
_cell.length_b   1.000
_cell.length_c   1.000
_cell.angle_alpha   90.00
_cell.angle_beta   90.00
_cell.angle_gamma   90.00
#
_symmetry.space_group_name_H-M   'P 1'
#
loop_
_entity.id
_entity.type
_entity.pdbx_description
1 polymer ?
#
loop_
_entity_poly.entity_id
_entity_poly.type
_entity_poly.pdbx_seq_one_letter_code
_entity_poly.pdbx_strand_id
1 'polypeptide(L)'
;MQQFSLKWLSGPPLPGLPVMACALLLAGPIVLPSPTGMPLAMSTFSHVRRLLLGLVLGAGLFGAAQAREVQLLNVSYDPTRELYEDYNKLFATYWQKKTGDTVVVKQSHGGSGKQARSVIDGLQADVVTLALAGDIDALVSHGNLLAADWQKRLPHNSSPYTSTIIFLVRKGNPKGIKDWGDLVKPGVAVITPSPKTSGGARWNYLAAWGWALKQPGGTDASAQAFVQKLYKNVPVLDSGARGATVTFAQRAIGDVLLAWENEAFLAKKEFGEDKFDIVVPTVSVLAEPPVAVVDANVKRHGTEAVAKAYLEYLYSDEGQDAAGRNYYRPTNPKFAAKYAAQFPKIPTLVTIADFGGWTKTQARHFDDDGVFDKIYLPQ
;
A
#
# COMPACT_ATOMS: atom_id res chain seq x y z
N MET A 1 -17.46 -43.20 13.05
CA MET A 1 -18.70 -42.87 13.75
C MET A 1 -18.37 -42.31 15.11
N GLN A 2 -18.33 -41.01 15.26
CA GLN A 2 -18.50 -40.29 16.54
C GLN A 2 -18.92 -38.86 16.20
N GLN A 3 -20.16 -38.55 16.50
CA GLN A 3 -20.79 -37.23 16.40
C GLN A 3 -20.25 -36.33 17.52
N PHE A 4 -19.80 -35.11 17.19
CA PHE A 4 -19.64 -34.04 18.17
C PHE A 4 -20.72 -32.99 18.00
N SER A 5 -21.54 -32.90 19.05
CA SER A 5 -22.68 -32.02 19.24
C SER A 5 -22.22 -30.57 19.50
N LEU A 6 -22.79 -29.61 18.74
CA LEU A 6 -22.67 -28.18 19.03
C LEU A 6 -23.59 -27.82 20.22
N LYS A 7 -22.99 -27.34 21.31
CA LYS A 7 -23.72 -26.63 22.40
C LYS A 7 -23.63 -25.12 22.18
N TRP A 8 -24.77 -24.51 21.95
CA TRP A 8 -24.99 -23.08 21.98
C TRP A 8 -24.98 -22.61 23.45
N LEU A 9 -24.13 -21.62 23.77
CA LEU A 9 -24.22 -20.88 25.04
C LEU A 9 -24.94 -19.56 24.78
N SER A 10 -26.14 -19.46 25.27
CA SER A 10 -26.96 -18.26 25.41
C SER A 10 -26.46 -17.40 26.56
N GLY A 11 -25.99 -16.17 26.25
CA GLY A 11 -25.73 -15.13 27.26
C GLY A 11 -26.92 -14.16 27.38
N PRO A 12 -27.14 -13.50 28.53
CA PRO A 12 -28.30 -12.68 28.78
C PRO A 12 -28.27 -11.30 28.12
N PRO A 13 -29.44 -10.64 27.88
CA PRO A 13 -29.54 -9.35 27.24
C PRO A 13 -29.18 -8.19 28.18
N LEU A 14 -28.50 -7.18 27.61
CA LEU A 14 -28.22 -5.90 28.28
C LEU A 14 -29.44 -4.98 28.27
N PRO A 15 -29.70 -4.14 29.29
CA PRO A 15 -30.86 -3.30 29.40
C PRO A 15 -30.69 -1.90 28.78
N GLY A 16 -31.73 -1.46 28.08
CA GLY A 16 -32.29 -0.12 28.13
C GLY A 16 -31.67 1.00 27.32
N LEU A 17 -32.28 1.29 26.15
CA LEU A 17 -32.34 2.65 25.58
C LEU A 17 -33.81 2.97 25.24
N PRO A 18 -34.32 4.21 25.47
CA PRO A 18 -35.73 4.53 25.31
C PRO A 18 -36.09 4.79 23.85
N VAL A 19 -37.21 4.19 23.44
CA VAL A 19 -37.88 4.43 22.16
C VAL A 19 -38.61 5.77 22.26
N MET A 20 -38.22 6.75 21.45
CA MET A 20 -39.00 7.95 21.21
C MET A 20 -40.12 7.65 20.19
N ALA A 21 -41.34 7.62 20.69
CA ALA A 21 -42.54 7.52 19.86
C ALA A 21 -42.82 8.85 19.14
N CYS A 22 -42.87 8.79 17.80
CA CYS A 22 -43.32 9.90 16.94
C CYS A 22 -44.85 9.88 16.91
N ALA A 23 -45.50 10.84 17.62
CA ALA A 23 -46.94 11.05 17.56
C ALA A 23 -47.32 11.79 16.29
N LEU A 24 -48.10 11.15 15.42
CA LEU A 24 -48.81 11.79 14.32
C LEU A 24 -49.99 12.60 14.88
N LEU A 25 -49.93 13.93 14.80
CA LEU A 25 -51.07 14.82 15.02
C LEU A 25 -51.83 15.00 13.71
N LEU A 26 -53.02 14.43 13.66
CA LEU A 26 -54.06 14.67 12.67
C LEU A 26 -54.67 16.06 12.96
N ALA A 27 -54.41 17.03 12.08
CA ALA A 27 -55.12 18.30 12.07
C ALA A 27 -56.30 18.22 11.11
N GLY A 28 -57.52 18.27 11.63
CA GLY A 28 -58.77 18.38 10.87
C GLY A 28 -58.99 19.78 10.29
N PRO A 29 -59.93 19.96 9.36
CA PRO A 29 -60.12 21.22 8.66
C PRO A 29 -60.84 22.27 9.55
N ILE A 30 -60.20 23.45 9.71
CA ILE A 30 -60.83 24.62 10.34
C ILE A 30 -61.69 25.30 9.31
N VAL A 31 -62.98 25.35 9.53
CA VAL A 31 -63.99 26.15 8.79
C VAL A 31 -63.95 27.57 9.35
N LEU A 32 -63.60 28.54 8.53
CA LEU A 32 -63.69 29.95 8.88
C LEU A 32 -65.00 30.56 8.34
N PRO A 33 -65.72 31.39 9.09
CA PRO A 33 -66.94 32.02 8.64
C PRO A 33 -66.63 33.21 7.71
N SER A 34 -67.47 33.39 6.73
CA SER A 34 -67.48 34.53 5.79
C SER A 34 -67.91 35.83 6.52
N PRO A 35 -67.21 36.93 6.33
CA PRO A 35 -67.78 38.26 6.59
C PRO A 35 -68.28 38.85 5.27
N THR A 36 -69.55 39.23 5.29
CA THR A 36 -70.22 40.07 4.32
C THR A 36 -69.79 41.50 4.43
N GLY A 37 -69.40 42.09 3.29
CA GLY A 37 -69.64 43.45 2.89
C GLY A 37 -68.79 44.56 3.53
N MET A 38 -67.94 45.16 2.70
CA MET A 38 -67.87 46.60 2.39
C MET A 38 -66.70 46.92 1.40
N PRO A 39 -66.82 47.97 0.56
CA PRO A 39 -66.00 48.09 -0.62
C PRO A 39 -64.88 49.11 -0.53
N LEU A 40 -63.91 48.96 -1.46
CA LEU A 40 -63.02 50.00 -2.03
C LEU A 40 -61.96 50.69 -1.14
N ALA A 41 -60.72 50.28 -1.36
CA ALA A 41 -59.63 51.21 -1.67
C ALA A 41 -58.54 50.45 -2.46
N MET A 42 -58.63 50.55 -3.80
CA MET A 42 -57.54 50.16 -4.70
C MET A 42 -56.43 51.18 -4.63
N SER A 43 -55.21 50.68 -4.84
CA SER A 43 -53.94 51.39 -5.14
C SER A 43 -53.04 51.72 -3.95
N THR A 44 -52.10 50.80 -3.69
CA THR A 44 -50.69 51.07 -3.36
C THR A 44 -49.87 49.84 -2.99
N PHE A 45 -50.47 48.62 -3.09
CA PHE A 45 -49.79 47.40 -2.67
C PHE A 45 -49.01 46.69 -3.77
N SER A 46 -48.98 47.18 -5.03
CA SER A 46 -48.36 46.41 -6.13
C SER A 46 -46.84 46.52 -6.22
N HIS A 47 -46.20 47.56 -5.65
CA HIS A 47 -44.77 47.79 -5.75
C HIS A 47 -43.95 47.10 -4.64
N VAL A 48 -44.54 46.96 -3.44
CA VAL A 48 -43.88 46.30 -2.32
C VAL A 48 -43.82 44.77 -2.54
N ARG A 49 -44.84 44.19 -3.18
CA ARG A 49 -44.89 42.77 -3.46
C ARG A 49 -43.90 42.31 -4.55
N ARG A 50 -43.50 43.21 -5.48
CA ARG A 50 -42.50 42.94 -6.53
C ARG A 50 -41.08 43.09 -6.00
N LEU A 51 -40.83 43.95 -5.03
CA LEU A 51 -39.52 44.10 -4.37
C LEU A 51 -39.19 42.91 -3.41
N LEU A 52 -40.19 42.40 -2.71
CA LEU A 52 -40.00 41.22 -1.83
C LEU A 52 -39.81 39.92 -2.59
N LEU A 53 -40.43 39.72 -3.78
CA LEU A 53 -40.17 38.57 -4.63
C LEU A 53 -38.78 38.61 -5.29
N GLY A 54 -38.24 39.79 -5.59
CA GLY A 54 -36.90 39.95 -6.15
C GLY A 54 -35.78 39.67 -5.12
N LEU A 55 -36.01 39.93 -3.82
CA LEU A 55 -35.03 39.65 -2.77
C LEU A 55 -34.95 38.17 -2.38
N VAL A 56 -36.04 37.40 -2.52
CA VAL A 56 -36.09 35.96 -2.20
C VAL A 56 -35.48 35.15 -3.33
N LEU A 57 -35.52 35.60 -4.61
CA LEU A 57 -34.85 34.90 -5.72
C LEU A 57 -33.33 35.17 -5.78
N GLY A 58 -32.82 36.25 -5.16
CA GLY A 58 -31.39 36.57 -5.11
C GLY A 58 -30.62 35.84 -3.99
N ALA A 59 -31.30 35.37 -2.95
CA ALA A 59 -30.69 34.68 -1.81
C ALA A 59 -30.57 33.15 -2.00
N GLY A 60 -31.12 32.61 -3.08
CA GLY A 60 -31.19 31.14 -3.34
C GLY A 60 -30.00 30.56 -4.12
N LEU A 61 -28.98 31.32 -4.49
CA LEU A 61 -27.88 30.84 -5.36
C LEU A 61 -26.51 30.75 -4.69
N PHE A 62 -26.40 31.08 -3.40
CA PHE A 62 -25.26 30.58 -2.64
C PHE A 62 -25.57 29.18 -2.08
N GLY A 63 -25.65 28.21 -2.97
CA GLY A 63 -25.53 26.81 -2.57
C GLY A 63 -24.17 26.68 -1.91
N ALA A 64 -24.16 26.67 -0.57
CA ALA A 64 -22.96 26.24 0.16
C ALA A 64 -22.55 24.91 -0.46
N ALA A 65 -21.43 24.88 -1.17
CA ALA A 65 -20.83 23.65 -1.64
C ALA A 65 -20.66 22.77 -0.40
N GLN A 66 -21.55 21.81 -0.23
CA GLN A 66 -21.52 20.90 0.90
C GLN A 66 -20.26 20.06 0.74
N ALA A 67 -19.35 20.18 1.69
CA ALA A 67 -18.12 19.39 1.72
C ALA A 67 -18.47 17.90 1.53
N ARG A 68 -17.97 17.31 0.47
CA ARG A 68 -18.21 15.90 0.14
C ARG A 68 -17.18 15.04 0.86
N GLU A 69 -17.61 13.93 1.44
CA GLU A 69 -16.70 12.89 1.89
C GLU A 69 -16.43 11.91 0.76
N VAL A 70 -15.16 11.70 0.42
CA VAL A 70 -14.70 10.75 -0.58
C VAL A 70 -13.92 9.65 0.11
N GLN A 71 -14.20 8.39 -0.23
CA GLN A 71 -13.44 7.26 0.26
C GLN A 71 -12.56 6.70 -0.87
N LEU A 72 -11.29 6.43 -0.56
CA LEU A 72 -10.36 5.71 -1.41
C LEU A 72 -9.93 4.40 -0.75
N LEU A 73 -9.71 3.37 -1.54
CA LEU A 73 -9.01 2.15 -1.11
C LEU A 73 -7.64 2.08 -1.77
N ASN A 74 -6.57 2.18 -0.96
CA ASN A 74 -5.21 1.89 -1.37
C ASN A 74 -4.86 0.43 -1.03
N VAL A 75 -4.57 -0.36 -2.06
CA VAL A 75 -4.09 -1.74 -1.90
C VAL A 75 -2.58 -1.75 -2.08
N SER A 76 -1.86 -2.08 -1.01
CA SER A 76 -0.42 -1.92 -0.90
C SER A 76 0.29 -3.19 -0.43
N TYR A 77 1.62 -3.20 -0.50
CA TYR A 77 2.43 -4.28 0.05
C TYR A 77 2.91 -3.95 1.48
N ASP A 78 3.28 -5.01 2.25
CA ASP A 78 3.52 -4.91 3.68
C ASP A 78 4.47 -3.80 4.14
N PRO A 79 5.67 -3.58 3.52
CA PRO A 79 6.63 -2.60 3.99
C PRO A 79 6.17 -1.13 3.97
N THR A 80 5.10 -0.80 3.27
CA THR A 80 4.60 0.58 3.17
C THR A 80 3.59 0.98 4.23
N ARG A 81 3.26 0.12 5.16
CA ARG A 81 2.19 0.35 6.15
C ARG A 81 2.35 1.67 6.88
N GLU A 82 3.50 1.87 7.50
CA GLU A 82 3.81 3.06 8.30
C GLU A 82 3.90 4.32 7.42
N LEU A 83 4.48 4.19 6.22
CA LEU A 83 4.51 5.29 5.25
C LEU A 83 3.10 5.78 4.92
N TYR A 84 2.17 4.88 4.58
CA TYR A 84 0.83 5.29 4.19
C TYR A 84 -0.04 5.73 5.37
N GLU A 85 0.24 5.30 6.60
CA GLU A 85 -0.39 5.87 7.80
C GLU A 85 -0.05 7.36 7.96
N ASP A 86 1.21 7.75 7.76
CA ASP A 86 1.64 9.14 7.79
C ASP A 86 1.17 9.92 6.58
N TYR A 87 1.38 9.37 5.41
CA TYR A 87 1.07 10.00 4.13
C TYR A 87 -0.43 10.33 3.97
N ASN A 88 -1.31 9.43 4.38
CA ASN A 88 -2.75 9.63 4.26
C ASN A 88 -3.25 10.84 5.06
N LYS A 89 -2.64 11.13 6.21
CA LYS A 89 -2.95 12.32 7.02
C LYS A 89 -2.54 13.62 6.29
N LEU A 90 -1.35 13.60 5.66
CA LEU A 90 -0.86 14.73 4.87
C LEU A 90 -1.75 14.98 3.65
N PHE A 91 -2.06 13.90 2.91
CA PHE A 91 -2.92 14.00 1.73
C PHE A 91 -4.33 14.47 2.08
N ALA A 92 -4.95 13.96 3.14
CA ALA A 92 -6.27 14.39 3.58
C ALA A 92 -6.30 15.89 3.89
N THR A 93 -5.27 16.40 4.57
CA THR A 93 -5.13 17.84 4.87
C THR A 93 -4.94 18.66 3.58
N TYR A 94 -4.09 18.19 2.67
CA TYR A 94 -3.88 18.83 1.38
C TYR A 94 -5.17 18.89 0.55
N TRP A 95 -5.87 17.76 0.44
CA TRP A 95 -7.08 17.66 -0.36
C TRP A 95 -8.19 18.56 0.16
N GLN A 96 -8.41 18.57 1.48
CA GLN A 96 -9.39 19.45 2.11
C GLN A 96 -9.08 20.93 1.87
N LYS A 97 -7.81 21.34 2.00
CA LYS A 97 -7.41 22.74 1.71
C LYS A 97 -7.61 23.10 0.24
N LYS A 98 -7.41 22.17 -0.67
CA LYS A 98 -7.48 22.38 -2.11
C LYS A 98 -8.92 22.43 -2.63
N THR A 99 -9.80 21.59 -2.11
CA THR A 99 -11.13 21.34 -2.68
C THR A 99 -12.29 21.68 -1.74
N GLY A 100 -12.06 21.72 -0.45
CA GLY A 100 -13.09 21.76 0.60
C GLY A 100 -13.63 20.38 0.97
N ASP A 101 -13.35 19.33 0.18
CA ASP A 101 -13.82 17.97 0.42
C ASP A 101 -12.94 17.23 1.42
N THR A 102 -13.54 16.32 2.19
CA THR A 102 -12.79 15.40 3.04
C THR A 102 -12.49 14.09 2.28
N VAL A 103 -11.34 13.47 2.56
CA VAL A 103 -10.99 12.17 2.01
C VAL A 103 -10.59 11.21 3.12
N VAL A 104 -11.13 10.00 3.07
CA VAL A 104 -10.77 8.88 3.94
C VAL A 104 -10.10 7.82 3.09
N VAL A 105 -8.82 7.55 3.33
CA VAL A 105 -8.07 6.52 2.62
C VAL A 105 -8.03 5.25 3.46
N LYS A 106 -8.77 4.24 3.02
CA LYS A 106 -8.69 2.88 3.57
C LYS A 106 -7.48 2.16 2.99
N GLN A 107 -6.92 1.24 3.75
CA GLN A 107 -5.71 0.51 3.35
C GLN A 107 -5.91 -1.00 3.45
N SER A 108 -5.33 -1.72 2.49
CA SER A 108 -5.12 -3.16 2.55
C SER A 108 -3.64 -3.45 2.35
N HIS A 109 -3.01 -4.17 3.28
CA HIS A 109 -1.59 -4.53 3.22
C HIS A 109 -1.40 -6.04 3.24
N GLY A 110 -0.39 -6.52 2.52
CA GLY A 110 -0.04 -7.93 2.44
C GLY A 110 1.12 -8.18 1.47
N GLY A 111 1.38 -9.43 1.15
CA GLY A 111 2.33 -9.75 0.09
C GLY A 111 1.85 -9.16 -1.24
N SER A 112 2.73 -8.48 -1.99
CA SER A 112 2.38 -7.68 -3.18
C SER A 112 1.66 -8.51 -4.26
N GLY A 113 2.15 -9.70 -4.60
CA GLY A 113 1.50 -10.59 -5.56
C GLY A 113 0.13 -11.09 -5.06
N LYS A 114 -0.01 -11.34 -3.73
CA LYS A 114 -1.31 -11.66 -3.12
C LYS A 114 -2.28 -10.49 -3.22
N GLN A 115 -1.81 -9.26 -2.99
CA GLN A 115 -2.62 -8.05 -3.11
C GLN A 115 -3.07 -7.82 -4.56
N ALA A 116 -2.16 -7.97 -5.54
CA ALA A 116 -2.52 -7.91 -6.96
C ALA A 116 -3.62 -8.92 -7.30
N ARG A 117 -3.46 -10.17 -6.87
CA ARG A 117 -4.47 -11.22 -7.06
C ARG A 117 -5.81 -10.84 -6.44
N SER A 118 -5.83 -10.30 -5.22
CA SER A 118 -7.08 -9.87 -4.56
C SER A 118 -7.82 -8.80 -5.37
N VAL A 119 -7.09 -7.87 -6.01
CA VAL A 119 -7.71 -6.84 -6.88
C VAL A 119 -8.25 -7.46 -8.16
N ILE A 120 -7.53 -8.39 -8.79
CA ILE A 120 -7.99 -9.15 -9.96
C ILE A 120 -9.26 -9.94 -9.62
N ASP A 121 -9.31 -10.55 -8.44
CA ASP A 121 -10.44 -11.35 -7.94
C ASP A 121 -11.62 -10.49 -7.43
N GLY A 122 -11.53 -9.16 -7.56
CA GLY A 122 -12.66 -8.24 -7.33
C GLY A 122 -12.55 -7.30 -6.13
N LEU A 123 -11.41 -7.23 -5.41
CA LEU A 123 -11.21 -6.19 -4.40
C LEU A 123 -11.18 -4.81 -5.08
N GLN A 124 -12.10 -3.94 -4.68
CA GLN A 124 -12.39 -2.67 -5.34
C GLN A 124 -11.38 -1.57 -4.97
N ALA A 125 -10.09 -1.80 -5.27
CA ALA A 125 -9.04 -0.80 -5.06
C ALA A 125 -9.21 0.40 -6.00
N ASP A 126 -9.07 1.61 -5.49
CA ASP A 126 -8.96 2.83 -6.30
C ASP A 126 -7.53 3.05 -6.79
N VAL A 127 -6.56 2.75 -5.93
CA VAL A 127 -5.14 2.80 -6.27
C VAL A 127 -4.43 1.55 -5.77
N VAL A 128 -3.38 1.17 -6.47
CA VAL A 128 -2.44 0.13 -6.06
C VAL A 128 -1.06 0.72 -5.90
N THR A 129 -0.37 0.34 -4.83
CA THR A 129 0.99 0.78 -4.49
C THR A 129 1.79 -0.46 -4.13
N LEU A 130 2.28 -1.15 -5.18
CA LEU A 130 2.81 -2.51 -5.07
C LEU A 130 4.34 -2.55 -5.11
N ALA A 131 4.92 -3.71 -4.80
CA ALA A 131 6.37 -3.85 -4.66
C ALA A 131 7.12 -3.84 -5.99
N LEU A 132 6.45 -4.17 -7.11
CA LEU A 132 7.10 -4.34 -8.40
C LEU A 132 6.10 -4.19 -9.57
N ALA A 133 6.62 -3.76 -10.73
CA ALA A 133 5.79 -3.47 -11.89
C ALA A 133 5.05 -4.72 -12.41
N GLY A 134 5.66 -5.91 -12.34
CA GLY A 134 5.01 -7.13 -12.79
C GLY A 134 3.71 -7.47 -12.04
N ASP A 135 3.56 -7.04 -10.78
CA ASP A 135 2.30 -7.22 -10.05
C ASP A 135 1.20 -6.27 -10.56
N ILE A 136 1.56 -5.06 -11.02
CA ILE A 136 0.60 -4.14 -11.66
C ILE A 136 0.31 -4.58 -13.11
N ASP A 137 1.31 -5.07 -13.84
CA ASP A 137 1.12 -5.63 -15.19
C ASP A 137 0.13 -6.81 -15.17
N ALA A 138 0.08 -7.57 -14.08
CA ALA A 138 -0.93 -8.62 -13.91
C ALA A 138 -2.37 -8.06 -13.87
N LEU A 139 -2.59 -6.86 -13.30
CA LEU A 139 -3.90 -6.20 -13.32
C LEU A 139 -4.29 -5.77 -14.75
N VAL A 140 -3.30 -5.45 -15.59
CA VAL A 140 -3.53 -5.16 -17.02
C VAL A 140 -3.92 -6.45 -17.75
N SER A 141 -3.08 -7.48 -17.67
CA SER A 141 -3.18 -8.68 -18.50
C SER A 141 -4.30 -9.65 -18.09
N HIS A 142 -4.56 -9.78 -16.79
CA HIS A 142 -5.54 -10.74 -16.25
C HIS A 142 -6.82 -10.08 -15.76
N GLY A 143 -6.76 -8.81 -15.35
CA GLY A 143 -7.91 -8.08 -14.82
C GLY A 143 -8.52 -7.09 -15.78
N ASN A 144 -7.79 -6.66 -16.80
CA ASN A 144 -8.18 -5.58 -17.71
C ASN A 144 -8.64 -4.31 -16.94
N LEU A 145 -7.98 -4.05 -15.79
CA LEU A 145 -8.41 -3.05 -14.81
C LEU A 145 -7.79 -1.67 -15.05
N LEU A 146 -6.66 -1.60 -15.77
CA LEU A 146 -5.98 -0.36 -16.15
C LEU A 146 -5.26 -0.55 -17.49
N ALA A 147 -4.94 0.58 -18.15
CA ALA A 147 -4.28 0.55 -19.46
C ALA A 147 -2.79 0.20 -19.34
N ALA A 148 -2.22 -0.39 -20.39
CA ALA A 148 -0.84 -0.87 -20.43
C ALA A 148 0.23 0.24 -20.32
N ASP A 149 -0.14 1.49 -20.54
CA ASP A 149 0.73 2.65 -20.43
C ASP A 149 0.88 3.23 -19.02
N TRP A 150 0.33 2.55 -18.01
CA TRP A 150 0.24 3.03 -16.63
C TRP A 150 1.58 3.54 -16.07
N GLN A 151 2.71 2.90 -16.39
CA GLN A 151 4.05 3.32 -15.94
C GLN A 151 4.47 4.69 -16.44
N LYS A 152 3.91 5.16 -17.56
CA LYS A 152 4.25 6.46 -18.18
C LYS A 152 3.46 7.62 -17.58
N ARG A 153 2.49 7.35 -16.72
CA ARG A 153 1.55 8.36 -16.19
C ARG A 153 2.14 9.22 -15.08
N LEU A 154 3.17 8.73 -14.40
CA LEU A 154 3.84 9.44 -13.31
C LEU A 154 5.36 9.38 -13.50
N PRO A 155 6.13 10.31 -12.88
CA PRO A 155 7.59 10.34 -12.98
C PRO A 155 8.24 9.02 -12.52
N HIS A 156 9.49 8.78 -12.98
CA HIS A 156 10.31 7.63 -12.58
C HIS A 156 9.61 6.28 -12.81
N ASN A 157 8.95 6.10 -13.96
CA ASN A 157 8.16 4.90 -14.27
C ASN A 157 7.09 4.61 -13.18
N SER A 158 6.44 5.67 -12.69
CA SER A 158 5.45 5.62 -11.61
C SER A 158 5.99 5.11 -10.26
N SER A 159 7.30 5.26 -10.00
CA SER A 159 7.94 4.89 -8.72
C SER A 159 8.35 6.14 -7.94
N PRO A 160 7.58 6.56 -6.93
CA PRO A 160 7.81 7.81 -6.21
C PRO A 160 9.00 7.76 -5.24
N TYR A 161 9.47 6.58 -4.90
CA TYR A 161 10.60 6.31 -4.00
C TYR A 161 11.26 4.99 -4.40
N THR A 162 12.45 4.74 -3.85
CA THR A 162 13.18 3.49 -4.05
C THR A 162 13.55 2.85 -2.71
N SER A 163 14.01 1.62 -2.75
CA SER A 163 14.56 0.88 -1.62
C SER A 163 15.61 -0.12 -2.10
N THR A 164 16.14 -0.89 -1.18
CA THR A 164 17.08 -1.98 -1.49
C THR A 164 16.93 -3.11 -0.47
N ILE A 165 17.64 -4.21 -0.68
CA ILE A 165 17.67 -5.36 0.23
C ILE A 165 18.93 -5.29 1.05
N ILE A 166 18.77 -5.41 2.38
CA ILE A 166 19.84 -5.52 3.36
C ILE A 166 19.56 -6.70 4.29
N PHE A 167 20.51 -7.03 5.15
CA PHE A 167 20.37 -8.10 6.11
C PHE A 167 20.13 -7.53 7.51
N LEU A 168 19.14 -8.04 8.21
CA LEU A 168 18.98 -7.84 9.64
C LEU A 168 19.45 -9.10 10.35
N VAL A 169 20.46 -8.96 11.23
CA VAL A 169 21.04 -10.07 11.96
C VAL A 169 20.85 -9.89 13.47
N ARG A 170 21.03 -10.97 14.23
CA ARG A 170 21.01 -10.91 15.69
C ARG A 170 22.11 -10.00 16.19
N LYS A 171 21.90 -9.35 17.34
CA LYS A 171 22.89 -8.46 17.98
C LYS A 171 24.25 -9.13 18.13
N GLY A 172 25.30 -8.40 17.76
CA GLY A 172 26.67 -8.90 17.76
C GLY A 172 27.00 -9.86 16.63
N ASN A 173 26.05 -10.11 15.72
CA ASN A 173 26.23 -10.95 14.53
C ASN A 173 26.93 -12.31 14.85
N PRO A 174 26.36 -13.16 15.68
CA PRO A 174 27.01 -14.37 16.19
C PRO A 174 27.40 -15.40 15.11
N LYS A 175 26.76 -15.31 13.92
CA LYS A 175 27.11 -16.16 12.77
C LYS A 175 28.17 -15.53 11.85
N GLY A 176 28.63 -14.33 12.14
CA GLY A 176 29.65 -13.63 11.36
C GLY A 176 29.24 -13.37 9.91
N ILE A 177 27.95 -13.08 9.67
CA ILE A 177 27.39 -12.82 8.36
C ILE A 177 27.88 -11.46 7.87
N LYS A 178 28.55 -11.44 6.71
CA LYS A 178 29.08 -10.23 6.08
C LYS A 178 28.52 -9.98 4.68
N ASP A 179 28.18 -11.07 3.96
CA ASP A 179 27.69 -10.99 2.59
C ASP A 179 26.86 -12.25 2.24
N TRP A 180 26.30 -12.26 1.06
CA TRP A 180 25.46 -13.35 0.53
C TRP A 180 26.10 -14.73 0.64
N GLY A 181 27.41 -14.84 0.40
CA GLY A 181 28.14 -16.11 0.51
C GLY A 181 28.08 -16.76 1.90
N ASP A 182 27.86 -15.98 2.95
CA ASP A 182 27.74 -16.49 4.31
C ASP A 182 26.39 -17.16 4.56
N LEU A 183 25.36 -16.79 3.77
CA LEU A 183 23.98 -17.28 3.93
C LEU A 183 23.81 -18.74 3.52
N VAL A 184 24.75 -19.29 2.76
CA VAL A 184 24.73 -20.69 2.31
C VAL A 184 25.62 -21.60 3.16
N LYS A 185 26.23 -21.08 4.23
CA LYS A 185 27.02 -21.87 5.18
C LYS A 185 26.15 -22.82 6.00
N PRO A 186 26.65 -23.99 6.35
CA PRO A 186 25.95 -24.90 7.24
C PRO A 186 25.61 -24.24 8.60
N GLY A 187 24.40 -24.47 9.08
CA GLY A 187 23.94 -23.94 10.36
C GLY A 187 23.57 -22.44 10.38
N VAL A 188 23.48 -21.80 9.23
CA VAL A 188 22.88 -20.48 9.08
C VAL A 188 21.41 -20.62 8.66
N ALA A 189 20.49 -20.10 9.46
CA ALA A 189 19.05 -20.11 9.15
C ALA A 189 18.64 -18.73 8.60
N VAL A 190 18.17 -18.71 7.37
CA VAL A 190 17.76 -17.50 6.63
C VAL A 190 16.26 -17.36 6.66
N ILE A 191 15.76 -16.17 7.00
CA ILE A 191 14.34 -15.83 6.94
C ILE A 191 14.09 -14.89 5.75
N THR A 192 13.13 -15.28 4.93
CA THR A 192 12.64 -14.49 3.78
C THR A 192 11.22 -14.93 3.47
N PRO A 193 10.34 -14.04 2.96
CA PRO A 193 9.01 -14.47 2.54
C PRO A 193 9.04 -15.24 1.21
N SER A 194 7.89 -15.81 0.82
CA SER A 194 7.76 -16.59 -0.41
C SER A 194 7.70 -15.69 -1.65
N PRO A 195 8.52 -15.90 -2.68
CA PRO A 195 8.41 -15.22 -3.97
C PRO A 195 7.10 -15.46 -4.73
N LYS A 196 6.37 -16.52 -4.40
CA LYS A 196 5.06 -16.81 -5.02
C LYS A 196 3.96 -15.83 -4.55
N THR A 197 4.11 -15.22 -3.38
CA THR A 197 3.09 -14.33 -2.78
C THR A 197 3.60 -12.93 -2.49
N SER A 198 4.91 -12.78 -2.25
CA SER A 198 5.55 -11.53 -1.85
C SER A 198 6.41 -10.95 -2.95
N GLY A 199 6.07 -9.76 -3.44
CA GLY A 199 6.95 -9.01 -4.35
C GLY A 199 8.27 -8.63 -3.70
N GLY A 200 8.27 -8.35 -2.38
CA GLY A 200 9.51 -8.14 -1.62
C GLY A 200 10.45 -9.33 -1.67
N ALA A 201 9.91 -10.54 -1.60
CA ALA A 201 10.70 -11.77 -1.72
C ALA A 201 11.27 -11.97 -3.12
N ARG A 202 10.58 -11.51 -4.16
CA ARG A 202 11.14 -11.52 -5.54
C ARG A 202 12.37 -10.63 -5.63
N TRP A 203 12.35 -9.46 -5.00
CA TRP A 203 13.52 -8.61 -4.91
C TRP A 203 14.64 -9.24 -4.07
N ASN A 204 14.34 -9.93 -2.94
CA ASN A 204 15.34 -10.67 -2.16
C ASN A 204 16.01 -11.76 -3.03
N TYR A 205 15.23 -12.51 -3.77
CA TYR A 205 15.70 -13.55 -4.70
C TYR A 205 16.59 -12.96 -5.79
N LEU A 206 16.17 -11.85 -6.42
CA LEU A 206 16.93 -11.20 -7.49
C LEU A 206 18.23 -10.57 -6.97
N ALA A 207 18.25 -10.06 -5.73
CA ALA A 207 19.47 -9.57 -5.10
C ALA A 207 20.50 -10.70 -4.92
N ALA A 208 20.05 -11.86 -4.44
CA ALA A 208 20.89 -13.06 -4.31
C ALA A 208 21.40 -13.57 -5.66
N TRP A 209 20.52 -13.61 -6.65
CA TRP A 209 20.88 -13.99 -8.02
C TRP A 209 21.90 -13.02 -8.64
N GLY A 210 21.65 -11.72 -8.52
CA GLY A 210 22.53 -10.66 -9.00
C GLY A 210 23.92 -10.71 -8.36
N TRP A 211 23.98 -10.96 -7.05
CA TRP A 211 25.27 -11.17 -6.37
C TRP A 211 26.03 -12.35 -6.97
N ALA A 212 25.38 -13.50 -7.19
CA ALA A 212 26.02 -14.67 -7.76
C ALA A 212 26.51 -14.47 -9.18
N LEU A 213 25.75 -13.70 -10.00
CA LEU A 213 26.21 -13.32 -11.35
C LEU A 213 27.44 -12.41 -11.34
N LYS A 214 27.63 -11.59 -10.30
CA LYS A 214 28.78 -10.68 -10.15
C LYS A 214 30.04 -11.36 -9.59
N GLN A 215 29.95 -12.65 -9.20
CA GLN A 215 31.14 -13.39 -8.77
C GLN A 215 32.03 -13.75 -9.97
N PRO A 216 33.34 -13.97 -9.77
CA PRO A 216 34.24 -14.44 -10.81
C PRO A 216 33.69 -15.70 -11.49
N GLY A 217 33.52 -15.68 -12.81
CA GLY A 217 32.93 -16.78 -13.57
C GLY A 217 31.42 -16.98 -13.35
N GLY A 218 30.71 -15.93 -12.87
CA GLY A 218 29.27 -15.96 -12.62
C GLY A 218 28.49 -16.22 -13.91
N THR A 219 27.59 -17.20 -13.85
CA THR A 219 26.66 -17.61 -14.92
C THR A 219 25.27 -17.81 -14.32
N ASP A 220 24.26 -17.89 -15.17
CA ASP A 220 22.91 -18.28 -14.71
C ASP A 220 22.87 -19.61 -14.00
N ALA A 221 23.65 -20.60 -14.44
CA ALA A 221 23.73 -21.89 -13.78
C ALA A 221 24.35 -21.80 -12.38
N SER A 222 25.42 -21.02 -12.20
CA SER A 222 26.02 -20.78 -10.88
C SER A 222 25.10 -19.99 -9.97
N ALA A 223 24.36 -19.01 -10.51
CA ALA A 223 23.38 -18.22 -9.76
C ALA A 223 22.20 -19.10 -9.29
N GLN A 224 21.70 -19.97 -10.16
CA GLN A 224 20.65 -20.94 -9.78
C GLN A 224 21.14 -21.86 -8.67
N ALA A 225 22.33 -22.44 -8.80
CA ALA A 225 22.90 -23.31 -7.80
C ALA A 225 23.12 -22.61 -6.44
N PHE A 226 23.54 -21.33 -6.48
CA PHE A 226 23.69 -20.49 -5.28
C PHE A 226 22.35 -20.24 -4.60
N VAL A 227 21.34 -19.76 -5.34
CA VAL A 227 20.02 -19.47 -4.78
C VAL A 227 19.34 -20.74 -4.27
N GLN A 228 19.54 -21.89 -4.92
CA GLN A 228 19.08 -23.18 -4.40
C GLN A 228 19.70 -23.51 -3.04
N LYS A 229 21.02 -23.30 -2.87
CA LYS A 229 21.69 -23.48 -1.58
C LYS A 229 21.16 -22.52 -0.52
N LEU A 230 20.89 -21.26 -0.89
CA LEU A 230 20.33 -20.27 0.02
C LEU A 230 18.96 -20.74 0.52
N TYR A 231 18.05 -21.15 -0.38
CA TYR A 231 16.70 -21.59 0.00
C TYR A 231 16.68 -22.90 0.79
N LYS A 232 17.71 -23.74 0.71
CA LYS A 232 17.89 -24.88 1.62
C LYS A 232 18.10 -24.47 3.08
N ASN A 233 18.60 -23.26 3.30
CA ASN A 233 18.79 -22.66 4.63
C ASN A 233 17.57 -21.85 5.10
N VAL A 234 16.46 -21.86 4.35
CA VAL A 234 15.23 -21.15 4.70
C VAL A 234 14.23 -22.10 5.36
N PRO A 235 14.09 -22.06 6.69
CA PRO A 235 13.22 -23.00 7.41
C PRO A 235 11.72 -22.65 7.29
N VAL A 236 11.39 -21.39 6.98
CA VAL A 236 10.01 -20.88 6.92
C VAL A 236 9.88 -19.90 5.76
N LEU A 237 8.86 -20.05 4.93
CA LEU A 237 8.45 -19.09 3.92
C LEU A 237 7.13 -18.42 4.31
N ASP A 238 7.22 -17.23 4.90
CA ASP A 238 6.04 -16.43 5.21
C ASP A 238 5.39 -15.87 3.94
N SER A 239 4.10 -15.54 4.00
CA SER A 239 3.35 -15.04 2.83
C SER A 239 3.69 -13.60 2.43
N GLY A 240 4.36 -12.83 3.31
CA GLY A 240 4.74 -11.43 3.08
C GLY A 240 5.86 -10.98 4.02
N ALA A 241 6.38 -9.78 3.77
CA ALA A 241 7.54 -9.23 4.48
C ALA A 241 7.26 -9.08 5.98
N ARG A 242 6.09 -8.58 6.38
CA ARG A 242 5.73 -8.42 7.80
C ARG A 242 5.68 -9.77 8.53
N GLY A 243 5.18 -10.83 7.89
CA GLY A 243 5.23 -12.19 8.44
C GLY A 243 6.66 -12.64 8.71
N ALA A 244 7.57 -12.45 7.75
CA ALA A 244 8.98 -12.78 7.89
C ALA A 244 9.66 -11.97 9.02
N THR A 245 9.34 -10.67 9.13
CA THR A 245 9.83 -9.82 10.24
C THR A 245 9.34 -10.34 11.60
N VAL A 246 8.06 -10.72 11.72
CA VAL A 246 7.51 -11.31 12.95
C VAL A 246 8.18 -12.65 13.27
N THR A 247 8.35 -13.52 12.27
CA THR A 247 9.05 -14.80 12.44
C THR A 247 10.47 -14.59 12.95
N PHE A 248 11.22 -13.66 12.37
CA PHE A 248 12.56 -13.33 12.80
C PHE A 248 12.55 -12.59 14.15
N ALA A 249 11.91 -11.43 14.26
CA ALA A 249 12.09 -10.53 15.40
C ALA A 249 11.34 -10.96 16.65
N GLN A 250 10.08 -11.43 16.54
CA GLN A 250 9.24 -11.80 17.68
C GLN A 250 9.38 -13.27 18.06
N ARG A 251 9.34 -14.18 17.06
CA ARG A 251 9.43 -15.62 17.32
C ARG A 251 10.86 -16.09 17.51
N ALA A 252 11.82 -15.21 17.28
CA ALA A 252 13.27 -15.48 17.39
C ALA A 252 13.75 -16.65 16.50
N ILE A 253 13.11 -16.91 15.37
CA ILE A 253 13.49 -17.95 14.41
C ILE A 253 14.46 -17.35 13.39
N GLY A 254 15.53 -18.08 13.06
CA GLY A 254 16.54 -17.70 12.09
C GLY A 254 17.66 -16.82 12.63
N ASP A 255 18.75 -16.78 11.90
CA ASP A 255 19.97 -16.02 12.22
C ASP A 255 20.02 -14.69 11.45
N VAL A 256 19.42 -14.65 10.28
CA VAL A 256 19.39 -13.49 9.38
C VAL A 256 18.03 -13.38 8.69
N LEU A 257 17.54 -12.14 8.59
CA LEU A 257 16.37 -11.78 7.79
C LEU A 257 16.83 -11.01 6.55
N LEU A 258 16.45 -11.49 5.37
CA LEU A 258 16.54 -10.70 4.14
C LEU A 258 15.40 -9.69 4.16
N ALA A 259 15.72 -8.42 4.35
CA ALA A 259 14.73 -7.37 4.57
C ALA A 259 14.86 -6.25 3.54
N TRP A 260 13.74 -5.62 3.23
CA TRP A 260 13.76 -4.29 2.68
C TRP A 260 14.41 -3.34 3.68
N GLU A 261 15.13 -2.36 3.16
CA GLU A 261 15.90 -1.42 3.99
C GLU A 261 15.01 -0.73 5.03
N ASN A 262 13.84 -0.24 4.64
CA ASN A 262 12.89 0.37 5.57
C ASN A 262 12.38 -0.60 6.65
N GLU A 263 12.08 -1.86 6.28
CA GLU A 263 11.64 -2.88 7.24
C GLU A 263 12.71 -3.19 8.30
N ALA A 264 13.98 -3.21 7.89
CA ALA A 264 15.08 -3.45 8.82
C ALA A 264 15.20 -2.31 9.86
N PHE A 265 15.07 -1.06 9.42
CA PHE A 265 15.07 0.10 10.33
C PHE A 265 13.84 0.11 11.24
N LEU A 266 12.65 -0.14 10.67
CA LEU A 266 11.42 -0.21 11.44
C LEU A 266 11.44 -1.35 12.46
N ALA A 267 11.96 -2.52 12.09
CA ALA A 267 12.11 -3.65 13.02
C ALA A 267 13.02 -3.30 14.21
N LYS A 268 14.14 -2.62 13.97
CA LYS A 268 15.01 -2.13 15.07
C LYS A 268 14.24 -1.16 15.97
N LYS A 269 13.52 -0.21 15.41
CA LYS A 269 12.72 0.78 16.15
C LYS A 269 11.60 0.12 16.96
N GLU A 270 10.90 -0.87 16.38
CA GLU A 270 9.73 -1.52 17.00
C GLU A 270 10.16 -2.53 18.09
N PHE A 271 11.17 -3.36 17.81
CA PHE A 271 11.54 -4.48 18.68
C PHE A 271 12.75 -4.20 19.57
N GLY A 272 13.45 -3.09 19.38
CA GLY A 272 14.59 -2.63 20.16
C GLY A 272 15.85 -2.40 19.30
N GLU A 273 16.38 -1.18 19.40
CA GLU A 273 17.58 -0.74 18.66
C GLU A 273 18.82 -1.62 18.94
N ASP A 274 18.87 -2.20 20.12
CA ASP A 274 19.97 -3.02 20.65
C ASP A 274 19.82 -4.52 20.37
N LYS A 275 18.74 -4.97 19.75
CA LYS A 275 18.48 -6.40 19.51
C LYS A 275 19.04 -6.93 18.20
N PHE A 276 19.26 -6.05 17.25
CA PHE A 276 19.63 -6.41 15.88
C PHE A 276 20.74 -5.51 15.35
N ASP A 277 21.56 -6.06 14.46
CA ASP A 277 22.51 -5.31 13.66
C ASP A 277 22.13 -5.39 12.19
N ILE A 278 22.44 -4.33 11.45
CA ILE A 278 22.25 -4.27 10.00
C ILE A 278 23.57 -4.65 9.33
N VAL A 279 23.51 -5.55 8.36
CA VAL A 279 24.63 -5.90 7.49
C VAL A 279 24.28 -5.50 6.06
N VAL A 280 25.15 -4.73 5.44
CA VAL A 280 25.00 -4.26 4.07
C VAL A 280 25.77 -5.18 3.14
N PRO A 281 25.09 -5.89 2.21
CA PRO A 281 25.78 -6.78 1.28
C PRO A 281 26.56 -6.00 0.22
N THR A 282 27.55 -6.65 -0.40
CA THR A 282 28.35 -6.04 -1.48
C THR A 282 27.57 -5.78 -2.76
N VAL A 283 26.54 -6.56 -3.03
CA VAL A 283 25.60 -6.40 -4.14
C VAL A 283 24.18 -6.45 -3.60
N SER A 284 23.33 -5.55 -4.06
CA SER A 284 21.90 -5.59 -3.81
C SER A 284 21.13 -5.12 -5.05
N VAL A 285 19.82 -4.96 -4.95
CA VAL A 285 18.95 -4.49 -6.03
C VAL A 285 18.51 -3.05 -5.80
N LEU A 286 18.33 -2.29 -6.88
CA LEU A 286 17.53 -1.08 -6.87
C LEU A 286 16.06 -1.50 -6.97
N ALA A 287 15.36 -1.50 -5.85
CA ALA A 287 13.93 -1.79 -5.81
C ALA A 287 13.14 -0.50 -6.09
N GLU A 288 12.32 -0.53 -7.13
CA GLU A 288 11.50 0.58 -7.61
C GLU A 288 10.01 0.21 -7.46
N PRO A 289 9.41 0.40 -6.27
CA PRO A 289 8.02 0.05 -6.04
C PRO A 289 7.10 1.06 -6.74
N PRO A 290 6.29 0.61 -7.72
CA PRO A 290 5.45 1.49 -8.51
C PRO A 290 4.06 1.67 -7.90
N VAL A 291 3.39 2.73 -8.37
CA VAL A 291 2.02 3.07 -8.01
C VAL A 291 1.16 3.26 -9.26
N ALA A 292 -0.12 2.90 -9.19
CA ALA A 292 -1.05 3.10 -10.30
C ALA A 292 -2.49 3.32 -9.82
N VAL A 293 -3.24 4.11 -10.59
CA VAL A 293 -4.70 4.21 -10.47
C VAL A 293 -5.33 2.98 -11.13
N VAL A 294 -6.32 2.38 -10.49
CA VAL A 294 -7.10 1.27 -11.05
C VAL A 294 -8.28 1.85 -11.85
N ASP A 295 -8.04 2.12 -13.13
CA ASP A 295 -8.93 2.89 -14.01
C ASP A 295 -10.40 2.43 -13.96
N ALA A 296 -10.63 1.11 -14.05
CA ALA A 296 -11.97 0.54 -14.04
C ALA A 296 -12.73 0.81 -12.73
N ASN A 297 -12.05 0.78 -11.61
CA ASN A 297 -12.65 0.97 -10.29
C ASN A 297 -12.94 2.45 -10.01
N VAL A 298 -11.95 3.33 -10.23
CA VAL A 298 -12.14 4.78 -9.99
C VAL A 298 -13.24 5.36 -10.87
N LYS A 299 -13.38 4.88 -12.11
CA LYS A 299 -14.48 5.26 -13.00
C LYS A 299 -15.85 4.84 -12.42
N ARG A 300 -15.92 3.66 -11.82
CA ARG A 300 -17.15 3.15 -11.20
C ARG A 300 -17.49 3.91 -9.92
N HIS A 301 -16.47 4.26 -9.13
CA HIS A 301 -16.64 4.97 -7.87
C HIS A 301 -16.76 6.50 -8.04
N GLY A 302 -16.40 7.06 -9.21
CA GLY A 302 -16.33 8.50 -9.44
C GLY A 302 -15.19 9.14 -8.63
N THR A 303 -14.08 8.42 -8.43
CA THR A 303 -12.94 8.82 -7.62
C THR A 303 -11.69 9.16 -8.44
N GLU A 304 -11.79 9.27 -9.79
CA GLU A 304 -10.64 9.48 -10.67
C GLU A 304 -9.78 10.67 -10.27
N ALA A 305 -10.42 11.82 -10.00
CA ALA A 305 -9.70 13.05 -9.69
C ALA A 305 -8.90 12.96 -8.39
N VAL A 306 -9.51 12.41 -7.32
CA VAL A 306 -8.87 12.27 -6.02
C VAL A 306 -7.82 11.16 -6.02
N ALA A 307 -8.06 10.04 -6.71
CA ALA A 307 -7.11 8.94 -6.85
C ALA A 307 -5.85 9.39 -7.61
N LYS A 308 -6.03 10.13 -8.70
CA LYS A 308 -4.92 10.73 -9.44
C LYS A 308 -4.13 11.70 -8.57
N ALA A 309 -4.81 12.64 -7.90
CA ALA A 309 -4.17 13.60 -7.01
C ALA A 309 -3.44 12.91 -5.85
N TYR A 310 -3.99 11.80 -5.32
CA TYR A 310 -3.36 11.00 -4.28
C TYR A 310 -2.00 10.45 -4.73
N LEU A 311 -1.89 9.90 -5.94
CA LEU A 311 -0.61 9.40 -6.43
C LEU A 311 0.35 10.51 -6.84
N GLU A 312 -0.15 11.61 -7.43
CA GLU A 312 0.67 12.78 -7.77
C GLU A 312 1.30 13.45 -6.54
N TYR A 313 0.58 13.49 -5.42
CA TYR A 313 1.06 14.09 -4.18
C TYR A 313 2.23 13.31 -3.54
N LEU A 314 2.45 12.02 -3.90
CA LEU A 314 3.64 11.28 -3.51
C LEU A 314 4.95 11.92 -4.01
N TYR A 315 4.89 12.70 -5.08
CA TYR A 315 6.03 13.40 -5.68
C TYR A 315 6.18 14.84 -5.17
N SER A 316 5.24 15.32 -4.33
CA SER A 316 5.35 16.63 -3.67
C SER A 316 6.46 16.64 -2.62
N ASP A 317 6.84 17.82 -2.16
CA ASP A 317 7.81 17.96 -1.07
C ASP A 317 7.38 17.21 0.19
N GLU A 318 6.10 17.29 0.56
CA GLU A 318 5.55 16.59 1.72
C GLU A 318 5.52 15.07 1.54
N GLY A 319 5.16 14.58 0.33
CA GLY A 319 5.18 13.16 0.01
C GLY A 319 6.59 12.58 0.03
N GLN A 320 7.57 13.30 -0.52
CA GLN A 320 8.98 12.90 -0.51
C GLN A 320 9.59 12.97 0.89
N ASP A 321 9.19 13.95 1.70
CA ASP A 321 9.59 14.02 3.10
C ASP A 321 9.02 12.84 3.92
N ALA A 322 7.75 12.49 3.69
CA ALA A 322 7.14 11.33 4.32
C ALA A 322 7.86 10.03 3.94
N ALA A 323 8.23 9.86 2.66
CA ALA A 323 9.02 8.73 2.21
C ALA A 323 10.35 8.63 2.97
N GLY A 324 11.11 9.72 3.06
CA GLY A 324 12.40 9.77 3.77
C GLY A 324 12.28 9.45 5.26
N ARG A 325 11.27 10.01 5.95
CA ARG A 325 11.02 9.73 7.37
C ARG A 325 10.67 8.26 7.65
N ASN A 326 10.07 7.59 6.67
CA ASN A 326 9.70 6.18 6.75
C ASN A 326 10.75 5.26 6.09
N TYR A 327 11.99 5.73 5.97
CA TYR A 327 13.14 4.98 5.48
C TYR A 327 13.03 4.47 4.03
N TYR A 328 12.23 5.13 3.20
CA TYR A 328 12.30 5.00 1.75
C TYR A 328 13.24 6.05 1.17
N ARG A 329 13.99 5.70 0.14
CA ARG A 329 14.91 6.62 -0.55
C ARG A 329 14.12 7.54 -1.48
N PRO A 330 14.00 8.85 -1.18
CA PRO A 330 13.24 9.77 -2.02
C PRO A 330 13.85 9.88 -3.43
N THR A 331 13.01 10.06 -4.45
CA THR A 331 13.47 10.31 -5.82
C THR A 331 13.76 11.80 -6.06
N ASN A 332 13.19 12.69 -5.27
CA ASN A 332 13.49 14.12 -5.33
C ASN A 332 14.88 14.41 -4.72
N PRO A 333 15.82 15.04 -5.48
CA PRO A 333 17.20 15.27 -5.04
C PRO A 333 17.32 16.05 -3.72
N LYS A 334 16.42 17.01 -3.47
CA LYS A 334 16.38 17.80 -2.22
C LYS A 334 16.20 16.88 -1.01
N PHE A 335 15.25 15.94 -1.10
CA PHE A 335 14.93 15.03 0.00
C PHE A 335 15.89 13.84 0.04
N ALA A 336 16.40 13.38 -1.09
CA ALA A 336 17.49 12.42 -1.15
C ALA A 336 18.72 12.93 -0.38
N ALA A 337 19.10 14.20 -0.58
CA ALA A 337 20.19 14.83 0.18
C ALA A 337 19.87 14.98 1.68
N LYS A 338 18.63 15.40 2.02
CA LYS A 338 18.19 15.56 3.42
C LYS A 338 18.32 14.25 4.22
N TYR A 339 18.00 13.13 3.62
CA TYR A 339 17.97 11.83 4.27
C TYR A 339 19.20 10.94 3.97
N ALA A 340 20.18 11.45 3.22
CA ALA A 340 21.34 10.66 2.78
C ALA A 340 22.11 9.96 3.93
N ALA A 341 22.22 10.62 5.08
CA ALA A 341 22.96 10.09 6.22
C ALA A 341 22.32 8.87 6.90
N GLN A 342 21.00 8.67 6.71
CA GLN A 342 20.33 7.49 7.29
C GLN A 342 20.47 6.22 6.44
N PHE A 343 20.86 6.35 5.17
CA PHE A 343 20.93 5.23 4.25
C PHE A 343 22.37 4.76 4.05
N PRO A 344 22.66 3.48 4.29
CA PRO A 344 23.97 2.94 4.01
C PRO A 344 24.27 3.00 2.51
N LYS A 345 25.54 3.18 2.18
CA LYS A 345 26.01 3.07 0.80
C LYS A 345 26.04 1.59 0.39
N ILE A 346 25.30 1.23 -0.63
CA ILE A 346 25.37 -0.10 -1.23
C ILE A 346 26.47 -0.08 -2.30
N PRO A 347 27.49 -0.95 -2.22
CA PRO A 347 28.62 -0.92 -3.15
C PRO A 347 28.20 -1.14 -4.62
N THR A 348 27.32 -2.10 -4.86
CA THR A 348 26.79 -2.40 -6.20
C THR A 348 25.28 -2.62 -6.13
N LEU A 349 24.53 -1.88 -6.98
CA LEU A 349 23.11 -2.11 -7.20
C LEU A 349 22.91 -2.69 -8.60
N VAL A 350 22.21 -3.82 -8.67
CA VAL A 350 21.65 -4.34 -9.91
C VAL A 350 20.20 -3.86 -10.06
N THR A 351 19.74 -3.70 -11.28
CA THR A 351 18.40 -3.21 -11.60
C THR A 351 17.58 -4.30 -12.26
N ILE A 352 16.30 -4.12 -12.39
CA ILE A 352 15.45 -5.08 -13.13
C ILE A 352 15.86 -5.17 -14.61
N ALA A 353 16.48 -4.14 -15.17
CA ALA A 353 16.99 -4.15 -16.54
C ALA A 353 18.16 -5.17 -16.72
N ASP A 354 18.97 -5.38 -15.67
CA ASP A 354 20.05 -6.39 -15.71
C ASP A 354 19.49 -7.83 -15.86
N PHE A 355 18.22 -8.03 -15.51
CA PHE A 355 17.49 -9.30 -15.67
C PHE A 355 16.59 -9.32 -16.91
N GLY A 356 16.62 -8.27 -17.74
CA GLY A 356 15.82 -8.15 -18.97
C GLY A 356 14.39 -7.63 -18.77
N GLY A 357 14.11 -6.99 -17.64
CA GLY A 357 12.81 -6.41 -17.30
C GLY A 357 11.85 -7.38 -16.62
N TRP A 358 10.77 -6.85 -16.03
CA TRP A 358 9.85 -7.66 -15.22
C TRP A 358 9.16 -8.77 -16.00
N THR A 359 8.71 -8.53 -17.23
CA THR A 359 8.02 -9.55 -18.04
C THR A 359 8.86 -10.81 -18.20
N LYS A 360 10.14 -10.65 -18.59
CA LYS A 360 11.07 -11.79 -18.77
C LYS A 360 11.42 -12.44 -17.43
N THR A 361 11.67 -11.63 -16.40
CA THR A 361 12.05 -12.09 -15.09
C THR A 361 10.93 -12.87 -14.44
N GLN A 362 9.69 -12.39 -14.53
CA GLN A 362 8.51 -13.05 -14.01
C GLN A 362 8.32 -14.41 -14.66
N ALA A 363 8.28 -14.46 -15.99
CA ALA A 363 8.09 -15.70 -16.75
C ALA A 363 9.20 -16.73 -16.48
N ARG A 364 10.44 -16.28 -16.34
CA ARG A 364 11.58 -17.18 -16.12
C ARG A 364 11.63 -17.73 -14.70
N HIS A 365 11.42 -16.87 -13.70
CA HIS A 365 11.76 -17.20 -12.32
C HIS A 365 10.56 -17.50 -11.43
N PHE A 366 9.40 -16.86 -11.66
CA PHE A 366 8.32 -16.81 -10.65
C PHE A 366 6.97 -17.34 -11.11
N ASP A 367 6.74 -17.46 -12.43
CA ASP A 367 5.55 -18.15 -12.95
C ASP A 367 5.57 -19.63 -12.59
N ASP A 368 4.47 -20.31 -12.80
CA ASP A 368 4.37 -21.73 -12.54
C ASP A 368 5.41 -22.49 -13.39
N ASP A 369 6.04 -23.47 -12.80
CA ASP A 369 7.18 -24.21 -13.37
C ASP A 369 8.42 -23.36 -13.63
N GLY A 370 8.49 -22.15 -13.11
CA GLY A 370 9.65 -21.27 -13.18
C GLY A 370 10.86 -21.81 -12.41
N VAL A 371 11.97 -21.06 -12.46
CA VAL A 371 13.21 -21.47 -11.78
C VAL A 371 13.00 -21.61 -10.28
N PHE A 372 12.20 -20.74 -9.64
CA PHE A 372 11.95 -20.83 -8.21
C PHE A 372 11.28 -22.15 -7.82
N ASP A 373 10.28 -22.61 -8.56
CA ASP A 373 9.59 -23.87 -8.28
C ASP A 373 10.55 -25.08 -8.41
N LYS A 374 11.51 -25.02 -9.34
CA LYS A 374 12.52 -26.08 -9.54
C LYS A 374 13.58 -26.15 -8.44
N ILE A 375 13.91 -25.01 -7.82
CA ILE A 375 14.94 -24.95 -6.76
C ILE A 375 14.37 -25.15 -5.36
N TYR A 376 13.11 -24.76 -5.14
CA TYR A 376 12.41 -24.90 -3.88
C TYR A 376 11.49 -26.12 -3.96
N LEU A 377 12.05 -27.29 -3.66
CA LEU A 377 11.26 -28.50 -3.43
C LEU A 377 10.92 -28.54 -1.94
N PRO A 378 9.64 -28.64 -1.54
CA PRO A 378 9.28 -28.88 -0.15
C PRO A 378 10.00 -30.16 0.33
N GLN A 379 10.67 -30.05 1.48
CA GLN A 379 11.26 -31.21 2.16
C GLN A 379 10.19 -31.97 2.91
#